data_e5600019fd5a4f7cb3d69d2d0d7df5c1
#
_entry.id   e5600019fd5a4f7cb3d69d2d0d7df5c1
#
_cell.length_a   1.000
_cell.length_b   1.000
_cell.length_c   1.000
_cell.angle_alpha   90.00
_cell.angle_beta   90.00
_cell.angle_gamma   90.00
#
_symmetry.space_group_name_H-M   'P 1'
#
loop_
_entity.id
_entity.type
_entity.pdbx_description
1 polymer ?
#
loop_
_entity_poly.entity_id
_entity_poly.type
_entity_poly.pdbx_seq_one_letter_code
_entity_poly.pdbx_strand_id
1 'polypeptide(L)'
;VETVTDGGTTGQGVLVAVIDDGLEIAHEDLVDNIVTGSYDFLNSDEDPLYEKNDGSHGNAVAGIIAAKGFNGIGVRGVAYNASLIGYNYLENSTYENQIKSWGTEPPIPVNVDIYNMSYGRGYGGEAEKYTFADYLEASLEDALIYGVENLRGGKGAIYVQSAGNGFNDYPAENSGVNCGTKLTCTSIAIDDNQSVPHIIQVSSLNANGLRSTYSTTGPSVWVAGFGGEYGTMTPLSLIHI
;
A
#
# COMPACT_ATOMS: atom_id res chain seq x y z
N VAL A 1 11.78 13.96 -5.75
CA VAL A 1 12.64 12.75 -5.78
C VAL A 1 14.11 13.15 -5.86
N GLU A 2 14.51 13.95 -6.83
CA GLU A 2 15.93 14.38 -6.98
C GLU A 2 16.49 15.01 -5.71
N THR A 3 15.76 15.90 -5.07
CA THR A 3 16.21 16.56 -3.83
C THR A 3 16.52 15.57 -2.70
N VAL A 4 15.77 14.47 -2.59
CA VAL A 4 16.01 13.43 -1.58
C VAL A 4 17.25 12.61 -1.92
N THR A 5 17.40 12.24 -3.19
CA THR A 5 18.52 11.42 -3.66
C THR A 5 19.83 12.21 -3.78
N ASP A 6 19.78 13.50 -4.07
CA ASP A 6 20.94 14.40 -4.06
C ASP A 6 21.52 14.55 -2.64
N GLY A 7 20.70 14.38 -1.61
CA GLY A 7 21.15 14.27 -0.22
C GLY A 7 21.77 12.92 0.16
N GLY A 8 21.92 12.00 -0.80
CA GLY A 8 22.48 10.65 -0.58
C GLY A 8 21.49 9.64 0.01
N THR A 9 20.22 9.99 0.12
CA THR A 9 19.17 9.09 0.66
C THR A 9 18.57 8.27 -0.49
N THR A 10 18.98 7.02 -0.62
CA THR A 10 18.60 6.14 -1.73
C THR A 10 17.84 4.89 -1.31
N GLY A 11 17.58 4.76 -0.01
CA GLY A 11 16.94 3.57 0.57
C GLY A 11 17.90 2.42 0.88
N GLN A 12 19.20 2.60 0.69
CA GLN A 12 20.19 1.55 0.96
C GLN A 12 20.10 1.06 2.42
N GLY A 13 20.01 -0.26 2.58
CA GLY A 13 19.91 -0.91 3.90
C GLY A 13 18.50 -0.91 4.49
N VAL A 14 17.49 -0.47 3.74
CA VAL A 14 16.07 -0.56 4.12
C VAL A 14 15.44 -1.73 3.38
N LEU A 15 14.68 -2.57 4.08
CA LEU A 15 13.89 -3.66 3.52
C LEU A 15 12.41 -3.28 3.52
N VAL A 16 11.80 -3.30 2.34
CA VAL A 16 10.37 -3.01 2.14
C VAL A 16 9.64 -4.27 1.70
N ALA A 17 8.58 -4.62 2.41
CA ALA A 17 7.61 -5.61 1.97
C ALA A 17 6.47 -4.94 1.21
N VAL A 18 6.21 -5.39 0.00
CA VAL A 18 5.04 -5.00 -0.81
C VAL A 18 3.97 -6.07 -0.61
N ILE A 19 2.94 -5.74 0.18
CA ILE A 19 1.79 -6.62 0.43
C ILE A 19 0.72 -6.22 -0.57
N ASP A 20 0.49 -7.07 -1.58
CA ASP A 20 -0.36 -6.69 -2.72
C ASP A 20 -0.96 -7.94 -3.43
N ASP A 21 -1.33 -7.78 -4.71
CA ASP A 21 -1.80 -8.85 -5.58
C ASP A 21 -0.68 -9.80 -6.04
N GLY A 22 0.56 -9.51 -5.70
CA GLY A 22 1.74 -10.28 -6.02
C GLY A 22 2.91 -9.40 -6.45
N LEU A 23 4.04 -10.03 -6.74
CA LEU A 23 5.25 -9.38 -7.22
C LEU A 23 6.03 -10.32 -8.14
N GLU A 24 6.33 -9.88 -9.35
CA GLU A 24 7.24 -10.57 -10.25
C GLU A 24 8.69 -10.34 -9.80
N ILE A 25 9.20 -11.21 -8.94
CA ILE A 25 10.56 -11.11 -8.38
C ILE A 25 11.68 -11.23 -9.41
N ALA A 26 11.37 -11.75 -10.60
CA ALA A 26 12.30 -11.84 -11.71
C ALA A 26 12.21 -10.66 -12.70
N HIS A 27 11.34 -9.66 -12.43
CA HIS A 27 11.18 -8.50 -13.29
C HIS A 27 12.49 -7.75 -13.50
N GLU A 28 12.85 -7.43 -14.75
CA GLU A 28 14.16 -6.90 -15.15
C GLU A 28 14.56 -5.60 -14.43
N ASP A 29 13.60 -4.77 -14.02
CA ASP A 29 13.86 -3.49 -13.35
C ASP A 29 13.74 -3.58 -11.81
N LEU A 30 13.40 -4.76 -11.26
CA LEU A 30 13.24 -4.99 -9.82
C LEU A 30 14.26 -5.99 -9.27
N VAL A 31 14.66 -6.97 -10.06
CA VAL A 31 15.42 -8.16 -9.64
C VAL A 31 16.69 -7.83 -8.85
N ASP A 32 17.39 -6.75 -9.20
CA ASP A 32 18.60 -6.32 -8.50
C ASP A 32 18.38 -5.84 -7.07
N ASN A 33 17.14 -5.51 -6.73
CA ASN A 33 16.73 -5.06 -5.40
C ASN A 33 15.91 -6.11 -4.65
N ILE A 34 15.53 -7.22 -5.30
CA ILE A 34 14.82 -8.32 -4.65
C ILE A 34 15.77 -9.10 -3.73
N VAL A 35 15.30 -9.40 -2.54
CA VAL A 35 15.99 -10.28 -1.59
C VAL A 35 15.11 -11.45 -1.17
N THR A 36 15.68 -12.44 -0.53
CA THR A 36 14.95 -13.62 -0.01
C THR A 36 13.94 -13.19 1.06
N GLY A 37 12.76 -13.81 1.05
CA GLY A 37 11.71 -13.56 2.05
C GLY A 37 10.35 -13.21 1.44
N SER A 38 10.22 -13.24 0.12
CA SER A 38 8.92 -13.18 -0.56
C SER A 38 8.06 -14.41 -0.24
N TYR A 39 6.75 -14.25 -0.29
CA TYR A 39 5.83 -15.34 0.03
C TYR A 39 4.50 -15.21 -0.72
N ASP A 40 4.02 -16.34 -1.24
CA ASP A 40 2.69 -16.50 -1.82
C ASP A 40 1.73 -17.11 -0.80
N PHE A 41 0.75 -16.33 -0.37
CA PHE A 41 -0.31 -16.81 0.54
C PHE A 41 -1.37 -17.67 -0.17
N LEU A 42 -1.44 -17.63 -1.50
CA LEU A 42 -2.36 -18.48 -2.26
C LEU A 42 -1.80 -19.91 -2.39
N ASN A 43 -0.55 -20.04 -2.81
CA ASN A 43 0.10 -21.31 -3.09
C ASN A 43 0.95 -21.84 -1.91
N SER A 44 1.21 -20.98 -0.92
CA SER A 44 2.05 -21.29 0.24
C SER A 44 3.50 -21.61 -0.14
N ASP A 45 4.09 -20.82 -1.04
CA ASP A 45 5.48 -20.94 -1.48
C ASP A 45 6.21 -19.57 -1.47
N GLU A 46 7.44 -19.52 -2.02
CA GLU A 46 8.29 -18.33 -2.01
C GLU A 46 8.20 -17.50 -3.31
N ASP A 47 7.38 -17.90 -4.28
CA ASP A 47 7.18 -17.17 -5.53
C ASP A 47 5.85 -16.40 -5.50
N PRO A 48 5.87 -15.11 -5.13
CA PRO A 48 4.66 -14.32 -4.98
C PRO A 48 4.11 -13.81 -6.31
N LEU A 49 4.37 -14.50 -7.41
CA LEU A 49 3.85 -14.12 -8.72
C LEU A 49 2.32 -14.20 -8.70
N TYR A 50 1.67 -13.13 -9.14
CA TYR A 50 0.21 -13.11 -9.29
C TYR A 50 -0.25 -14.14 -10.35
N GLU A 51 -1.37 -14.81 -10.10
CA GLU A 51 -1.90 -15.83 -11.01
C GLU A 51 -2.97 -15.31 -11.96
N LYS A 52 -3.66 -14.23 -11.58
CA LYS A 52 -4.70 -13.65 -12.43
C LYS A 52 -4.11 -12.74 -13.48
N ASN A 53 -4.60 -12.86 -14.71
CA ASN A 53 -4.08 -12.15 -15.90
C ASN A 53 -4.16 -10.62 -15.85
N ASP A 54 -4.79 -10.04 -14.85
CA ASP A 54 -4.94 -8.61 -14.62
C ASP A 54 -4.15 -8.11 -13.40
N GLY A 55 -3.45 -9.01 -12.69
CA GLY A 55 -2.61 -8.69 -11.54
C GLY A 55 -1.25 -8.16 -11.97
N SER A 56 -0.99 -6.91 -11.73
CA SER A 56 0.35 -6.29 -11.87
C SER A 56 0.46 -5.05 -10.97
N HIS A 57 -0.52 -4.89 -10.08
CA HIS A 57 -0.57 -3.73 -9.21
C HIS A 57 0.63 -3.71 -8.26
N GLY A 58 0.95 -4.83 -7.62
CA GLY A 58 2.12 -4.95 -6.77
C GLY A 58 3.45 -4.66 -7.48
N ASN A 59 3.60 -5.05 -8.77
CA ASN A 59 4.76 -4.68 -9.58
C ASN A 59 4.86 -3.16 -9.77
N ALA A 60 3.75 -2.51 -10.07
CA ALA A 60 3.72 -1.06 -10.23
C ALA A 60 4.10 -0.35 -8.92
N VAL A 61 3.54 -0.80 -7.80
CA VAL A 61 3.86 -0.30 -6.46
C VAL A 61 5.35 -0.49 -6.14
N ALA A 62 5.88 -1.69 -6.35
CA ALA A 62 7.30 -1.99 -6.16
C ALA A 62 8.21 -1.12 -7.02
N GLY A 63 7.81 -0.88 -8.27
CA GLY A 63 8.53 -0.01 -9.21
C GLY A 63 8.64 1.42 -8.71
N ILE A 64 7.56 1.98 -8.15
CA ILE A 64 7.61 3.33 -7.55
C ILE A 64 8.52 3.36 -6.33
N ILE A 65 8.45 2.33 -5.50
CA ILE A 65 9.25 2.27 -4.29
C ILE A 65 10.73 2.15 -4.66
N ALA A 66 11.11 1.14 -5.44
CA ALA A 66 12.49 0.75 -5.59
C ALA A 66 12.84 0.09 -6.93
N ALA A 67 12.24 0.50 -8.06
CA ALA A 67 12.83 0.13 -9.35
C ALA A 67 14.28 0.58 -9.39
N LYS A 68 15.16 -0.26 -9.96
CA LYS A 68 16.60 -0.05 -9.94
C LYS A 68 17.00 1.22 -10.67
N GLY A 69 17.65 2.13 -9.96
CA GLY A 69 18.12 3.38 -10.59
C GLY A 69 19.38 3.17 -11.41
N PHE A 70 19.45 3.89 -12.54
CA PHE A 70 20.64 3.98 -13.39
C PHE A 70 21.10 2.68 -14.07
N ASN A 71 20.21 1.70 -14.20
CA ASN A 71 20.47 0.43 -14.89
C ASN A 71 20.22 0.50 -16.41
N GLY A 72 19.69 1.62 -16.91
CA GLY A 72 19.44 1.85 -18.34
C GLY A 72 18.14 1.24 -18.88
N ILE A 73 17.29 0.69 -18.01
CA ILE A 73 15.97 0.12 -18.33
C ILE A 73 14.91 0.72 -17.43
N GLY A 74 13.64 0.63 -17.86
CA GLY A 74 12.47 0.95 -17.07
C GLY A 74 12.45 2.33 -16.46
N VAL A 75 12.22 2.35 -15.15
CA VAL A 75 12.06 3.57 -14.35
C VAL A 75 13.02 3.59 -13.16
N ARG A 76 13.00 4.68 -12.42
CA ARG A 76 13.76 4.79 -11.16
C ARG A 76 12.81 4.98 -9.99
N GLY A 77 12.83 4.04 -9.06
CA GLY A 77 12.09 4.15 -7.81
C GLY A 77 12.56 5.32 -6.94
N VAL A 78 11.72 5.73 -6.01
CA VAL A 78 12.05 6.81 -5.07
C VAL A 78 13.22 6.41 -4.17
N ALA A 79 13.23 5.14 -3.74
CA ALA A 79 14.26 4.53 -2.92
C ALA A 79 15.00 3.41 -3.69
N TYR A 80 15.55 3.74 -4.84
CA TYR A 80 16.08 2.82 -5.87
C TYR A 80 17.19 1.87 -5.41
N ASN A 81 17.67 1.99 -4.19
CA ASN A 81 18.62 1.08 -3.54
C ASN A 81 18.03 0.39 -2.29
N ALA A 82 16.73 0.53 -2.05
CA ALA A 82 16.06 -0.27 -1.02
C ALA A 82 15.94 -1.72 -1.49
N SER A 83 15.94 -2.65 -0.55
CA SER A 83 15.64 -4.06 -0.81
C SER A 83 14.13 -4.27 -0.82
N LEU A 84 13.66 -5.19 -1.66
CA LEU A 84 12.26 -5.53 -1.83
C LEU A 84 12.00 -7.00 -1.54
N ILE A 85 10.87 -7.28 -0.93
CA ILE A 85 10.19 -8.57 -0.93
C ILE A 85 8.73 -8.37 -1.27
N GLY A 86 8.08 -9.35 -1.86
CA GLY A 86 6.68 -9.31 -2.26
C GLY A 86 5.84 -10.33 -1.53
N TYR A 87 4.59 -9.99 -1.24
CA TYR A 87 3.59 -10.92 -0.72
C TYR A 87 2.36 -10.91 -1.61
N ASN A 88 2.04 -12.05 -2.25
CA ASN A 88 0.75 -12.29 -2.88
C ASN A 88 -0.28 -12.58 -1.79
N TYR A 89 -0.80 -11.52 -1.19
CA TYR A 89 -1.78 -11.58 -0.11
C TYR A 89 -3.21 -11.41 -0.61
N LEU A 90 -3.44 -10.51 -1.58
CA LEU A 90 -4.79 -10.13 -2.00
C LEU A 90 -5.54 -11.28 -2.69
N GLU A 91 -4.83 -12.24 -3.24
CA GLU A 91 -5.44 -13.43 -3.83
C GLU A 91 -5.95 -14.45 -2.78
N ASN A 92 -5.48 -14.34 -1.53
CA ASN A 92 -5.96 -15.13 -0.37
C ASN A 92 -5.99 -14.29 0.92
N SER A 93 -6.79 -13.23 0.92
CA SER A 93 -6.89 -12.24 1.98
C SER A 93 -7.78 -12.69 3.14
N THR A 94 -7.23 -13.55 4.00
CA THR A 94 -7.86 -13.95 5.27
C THR A 94 -7.28 -13.15 6.44
N TYR A 95 -7.95 -13.08 7.58
CA TYR A 95 -7.41 -12.45 8.79
C TYR A 95 -6.10 -13.11 9.25
N GLU A 96 -6.00 -14.44 9.16
CA GLU A 96 -4.78 -15.18 9.50
C GLU A 96 -3.62 -14.77 8.58
N ASN A 97 -3.86 -14.70 7.27
CA ASN A 97 -2.84 -14.28 6.31
C ASN A 97 -2.47 -12.80 6.46
N GLN A 98 -3.43 -11.95 6.87
CA GLN A 98 -3.16 -10.55 7.17
C GLN A 98 -2.19 -10.41 8.34
N ILE A 99 -2.46 -11.10 9.47
CA ILE A 99 -1.56 -11.13 10.63
C ILE A 99 -0.16 -11.59 10.22
N LYS A 100 -0.06 -12.69 9.46
CA LYS A 100 1.23 -13.19 8.96
C LYS A 100 1.91 -12.17 8.06
N SER A 101 1.20 -11.56 7.10
CA SER A 101 1.77 -10.59 6.16
C SER A 101 2.36 -9.36 6.84
N TRP A 102 1.94 -9.06 8.07
CA TRP A 102 2.50 -7.98 8.90
C TRP A 102 3.75 -8.37 9.69
N GLY A 103 4.31 -9.56 9.43
CA GLY A 103 5.59 -10.00 9.98
C GLY A 103 5.52 -10.57 11.39
N THR A 104 4.35 -10.87 11.91
CA THR A 104 4.18 -11.34 13.27
C THR A 104 4.37 -12.83 13.43
N GLU A 105 4.23 -13.58 12.34
CA GLU A 105 4.34 -15.04 12.33
C GLU A 105 5.12 -15.57 11.13
N PRO A 106 5.81 -16.72 11.26
CA PRO A 106 6.43 -17.38 10.11
C PRO A 106 5.40 -17.70 9.00
N PRO A 107 5.81 -17.74 7.74
CA PRO A 107 7.20 -17.76 7.26
C PRO A 107 7.84 -16.38 7.01
N ILE A 108 7.15 -15.32 7.35
CA ILE A 108 7.54 -13.94 7.04
C ILE A 108 8.79 -13.52 7.84
N PRO A 109 9.78 -12.83 7.21
CA PRO A 109 10.97 -12.35 7.90
C PRO A 109 10.65 -11.29 8.96
N VAL A 110 11.28 -11.37 10.11
CA VAL A 110 11.11 -10.43 11.23
C VAL A 110 11.89 -9.12 11.10
N ASN A 111 12.68 -8.96 10.03
CA ASN A 111 13.57 -7.81 9.82
C ASN A 111 13.07 -6.82 8.77
N VAL A 112 11.83 -6.92 8.35
CA VAL A 112 11.23 -5.95 7.42
C VAL A 112 11.12 -4.59 8.10
N ASP A 113 11.62 -3.56 7.43
CA ASP A 113 11.60 -2.21 7.97
C ASP A 113 10.26 -1.52 7.73
N ILE A 114 9.72 -1.69 6.52
CA ILE A 114 8.50 -1.01 6.07
C ILE A 114 7.57 -2.04 5.41
N TYR A 115 6.33 -2.07 5.84
CA TYR A 115 5.24 -2.83 5.21
C TYR A 115 4.38 -1.85 4.42
N ASN A 116 4.35 -2.01 3.09
CA ASN A 116 3.53 -1.21 2.20
C ASN A 116 2.24 -1.94 1.86
N MET A 117 1.12 -1.31 2.11
CA MET A 117 -0.24 -1.82 1.90
C MET A 117 -0.98 -0.87 0.96
N SER A 118 -0.92 -1.13 -0.35
CA SER A 118 -1.62 -0.32 -1.36
C SER A 118 -3.02 -0.88 -1.64
N TYR A 119 -3.72 -1.29 -0.60
CA TYR A 119 -5.06 -1.83 -0.63
C TYR A 119 -5.87 -1.36 0.57
N GLY A 120 -7.18 -1.55 0.50
CA GLY A 120 -8.13 -1.29 1.57
C GLY A 120 -9.46 -1.94 1.26
N ARG A 121 -10.44 -1.74 2.12
CA ARG A 121 -11.77 -2.29 1.94
C ARG A 121 -12.47 -1.60 0.76
N GLY A 122 -13.08 -2.39 -0.12
CA GLY A 122 -13.90 -1.87 -1.21
C GLY A 122 -15.21 -1.30 -0.69
N TYR A 123 -15.54 -0.09 -1.09
CA TYR A 123 -16.80 0.55 -0.73
C TYR A 123 -17.86 0.22 -1.78
N GLY A 124 -18.78 -0.70 -1.53
CA GLY A 124 -19.77 -1.10 -2.53
C GLY A 124 -20.86 -2.07 -2.10
N GLY A 125 -20.88 -2.49 -0.85
CA GLY A 125 -21.87 -3.44 -0.34
C GLY A 125 -23.07 -2.80 0.38
N GLU A 126 -24.20 -3.51 0.45
CA GLU A 126 -25.38 -3.04 1.21
C GLU A 126 -25.12 -2.87 2.72
N ALA A 127 -24.11 -3.56 3.25
CA ALA A 127 -23.70 -3.47 4.65
C ALA A 127 -23.04 -2.14 5.01
N GLU A 128 -22.53 -1.41 4.02
CA GLU A 128 -21.78 -0.15 4.19
C GLU A 128 -22.68 1.10 4.28
N LYS A 129 -24.00 0.92 4.24
CA LYS A 129 -24.97 2.02 4.42
C LYS A 129 -24.97 2.63 5.82
N TYR A 130 -24.29 2.02 6.78
CA TYR A 130 -24.31 2.41 8.19
C TYR A 130 -22.91 2.72 8.68
N THR A 131 -22.55 3.94 8.52
CA THR A 131 -21.25 4.54 8.72
C THR A 131 -20.92 4.81 10.19
N PHE A 132 -20.73 3.76 10.95
CA PHE A 132 -19.93 3.87 12.17
C PHE A 132 -18.53 3.34 11.84
N ALA A 133 -17.52 3.98 12.40
CA ALA A 133 -16.16 3.44 12.33
C ALA A 133 -16.19 1.98 12.76
N ASP A 134 -15.75 1.09 11.88
CA ASP A 134 -15.57 -0.30 12.23
C ASP A 134 -14.37 -0.40 13.16
N TYR A 135 -14.38 -1.34 14.07
CA TYR A 135 -13.25 -1.57 14.96
C TYR A 135 -12.39 -2.65 14.37
N LEU A 136 -11.08 -2.40 14.39
CA LEU A 136 -10.13 -3.43 14.02
C LEU A 136 -10.35 -4.66 14.93
N GLU A 137 -10.35 -5.81 14.32
CA GLU A 137 -10.44 -7.08 15.04
C GLU A 137 -9.27 -7.18 16.03
N ALA A 138 -9.53 -7.55 17.27
CA ALA A 138 -8.55 -7.47 18.35
C ALA A 138 -7.23 -8.20 18.03
N SER A 139 -7.29 -9.32 17.31
CA SER A 139 -6.12 -10.08 16.90
C SER A 139 -5.25 -9.31 15.88
N LEU A 140 -5.87 -8.51 15.01
CA LEU A 140 -5.16 -7.64 14.08
C LEU A 140 -4.54 -6.44 14.78
N GLU A 141 -5.24 -5.85 15.75
CA GLU A 141 -4.69 -4.76 16.56
C GLU A 141 -3.48 -5.24 17.39
N ASP A 142 -3.59 -6.39 18.04
CA ASP A 142 -2.49 -7.01 18.78
C ASP A 142 -1.29 -7.31 17.87
N ALA A 143 -1.52 -7.74 16.63
CA ALA A 143 -0.47 -7.96 15.65
C ALA A 143 0.26 -6.66 15.27
N LEU A 144 -0.46 -5.58 15.04
CA LEU A 144 0.14 -4.27 14.75
C LEU A 144 0.93 -3.74 15.94
N ILE A 145 0.38 -3.83 17.16
CA ILE A 145 1.07 -3.45 18.39
C ILE A 145 2.37 -4.25 18.53
N TYR A 146 2.29 -5.57 18.36
CA TYR A 146 3.48 -6.41 18.36
C TYR A 146 4.53 -5.95 17.35
N GLY A 147 4.09 -5.66 16.11
CA GLY A 147 4.96 -5.24 15.03
C GLY A 147 5.68 -3.93 15.29
N VAL A 148 4.97 -2.90 15.79
CA VAL A 148 5.58 -1.59 16.09
C VAL A 148 6.44 -1.60 17.36
N GLU A 149 6.30 -2.59 18.22
CA GLU A 149 7.09 -2.69 19.45
C GLU A 149 8.28 -3.66 19.35
N ASN A 150 8.13 -4.76 18.61
CA ASN A 150 9.04 -5.89 18.72
C ASN A 150 9.83 -6.20 17.44
N LEU A 151 9.29 -5.93 16.25
CA LEU A 151 10.01 -6.22 15.02
C LEU A 151 11.29 -5.38 14.88
N ARG A 152 12.16 -5.75 13.96
CA ARG A 152 13.46 -5.11 13.73
C ARG A 152 14.36 -5.09 14.98
N GLY A 153 14.28 -6.13 15.79
CA GLY A 153 15.06 -6.23 17.03
C GLY A 153 14.63 -5.21 18.09
N GLY A 154 13.35 -4.91 18.20
CA GLY A 154 12.76 -3.98 19.15
C GLY A 154 12.76 -2.51 18.72
N LYS A 155 13.10 -2.23 17.46
CA LYS A 155 12.97 -0.87 16.89
C LYS A 155 11.58 -0.57 16.37
N GLY A 156 10.78 -1.60 16.17
CA GLY A 156 9.46 -1.55 15.55
C GLY A 156 9.48 -1.44 14.03
N ALA A 157 8.51 -2.03 13.39
CA ALA A 157 8.26 -1.89 11.96
C ALA A 157 7.40 -0.66 11.66
N ILE A 158 7.46 -0.19 10.43
CA ILE A 158 6.65 0.92 9.93
C ILE A 158 5.58 0.35 8.98
N TYR A 159 4.32 0.62 9.25
CA TYR A 159 3.19 0.23 8.41
C TYR A 159 2.67 1.44 7.67
N VAL A 160 2.58 1.35 6.34
CA VAL A 160 2.13 2.44 5.46
C VAL A 160 1.00 1.92 4.60
N GLN A 161 -0.12 2.63 4.57
CA GLN A 161 -1.29 2.23 3.79
C GLN A 161 -1.85 3.40 2.99
N SER A 162 -2.36 3.08 1.80
CA SER A 162 -3.09 4.06 0.98
C SER A 162 -4.43 4.43 1.63
N ALA A 163 -4.81 5.69 1.52
CA ALA A 163 -6.10 6.17 2.01
C ALA A 163 -7.30 5.68 1.17
N GLY A 164 -7.04 5.00 0.07
CA GLY A 164 -8.05 4.49 -0.84
C GLY A 164 -8.53 5.50 -1.89
N ASN A 165 -9.37 5.01 -2.80
CA ASN A 165 -9.80 5.71 -4.01
C ASN A 165 -11.30 6.09 -3.98
N GLY A 166 -11.93 6.04 -2.81
CA GLY A 166 -13.38 6.13 -2.62
C GLY A 166 -13.92 7.56 -2.39
N PHE A 167 -13.22 8.63 -2.82
CA PHE A 167 -13.70 9.98 -2.57
C PHE A 167 -15.10 10.24 -3.13
N ASN A 168 -15.37 9.71 -4.32
CA ASN A 168 -16.67 9.86 -5.01
C ASN A 168 -17.49 8.56 -4.99
N ASP A 169 -16.95 7.48 -4.43
CA ASP A 169 -17.59 6.17 -4.43
C ASP A 169 -18.61 6.07 -3.29
N TYR A 170 -19.70 6.77 -3.46
CA TYR A 170 -20.92 6.41 -2.77
C TYR A 170 -21.78 5.59 -3.74
N PRO A 171 -22.47 4.53 -3.31
CA PRO A 171 -23.39 3.81 -4.17
C PRO A 171 -24.49 4.77 -4.61
N ALA A 172 -24.21 5.50 -5.69
CA ALA A 172 -25.03 6.58 -6.21
C ALA A 172 -26.37 6.09 -6.72
N GLU A 173 -26.53 4.78 -6.95
CA GLU A 173 -27.72 4.23 -7.58
C GLU A 173 -28.97 4.22 -6.68
N ASN A 174 -28.81 4.39 -5.36
CA ASN A 174 -29.96 4.29 -4.43
C ASN A 174 -30.03 5.33 -3.31
N SER A 175 -29.11 6.28 -3.18
CA SER A 175 -29.09 7.11 -1.99
C SER A 175 -29.55 8.54 -2.18
N GLY A 176 -29.57 9.07 -3.40
CA GLY A 176 -29.86 10.49 -3.64
C GLY A 176 -28.86 11.45 -2.97
N VAL A 177 -27.78 10.96 -2.40
CA VAL A 177 -26.74 11.75 -1.76
C VAL A 177 -25.69 12.15 -2.79
N ASN A 178 -25.55 13.43 -3.04
CA ASN A 178 -24.46 13.98 -3.85
C ASN A 178 -23.47 14.66 -2.92
N CYS A 179 -22.32 14.05 -2.70
CA CYS A 179 -21.28 14.60 -1.84
C CYS A 179 -20.56 15.79 -2.46
N GLY A 180 -20.82 16.06 -3.74
CA GLY A 180 -20.20 17.15 -4.47
C GLY A 180 -18.69 16.98 -4.64
N THR A 181 -18.03 18.09 -4.97
CA THR A 181 -16.58 18.09 -5.24
C THR A 181 -15.72 18.48 -4.03
N LYS A 182 -16.34 18.83 -2.90
CA LYS A 182 -15.65 19.39 -1.74
C LYS A 182 -15.64 18.47 -0.51
N LEU A 183 -16.56 17.53 -0.46
CA LEU A 183 -16.68 16.59 0.65
C LEU A 183 -16.50 15.18 0.13
N THR A 184 -15.76 14.36 0.86
CA THR A 184 -15.67 12.93 0.57
C THR A 184 -17.00 12.26 0.84
N CYS A 185 -17.43 11.35 -0.03
CA CYS A 185 -18.59 10.51 0.22
C CYS A 185 -18.30 9.44 1.27
N THR A 186 -17.07 8.97 1.30
CA THR A 186 -16.56 8.01 2.28
C THR A 186 -15.42 8.63 3.05
N SER A 187 -15.32 8.32 4.33
CA SER A 187 -14.22 8.74 5.18
C SER A 187 -13.27 7.57 5.38
N ILE A 188 -11.97 7.82 5.33
CA ILE A 188 -10.94 6.84 5.66
C ILE A 188 -11.15 6.22 7.06
N ALA A 189 -11.74 6.95 8.00
CA ALA A 189 -12.01 6.46 9.34
C ALA A 189 -13.15 5.41 9.43
N ILE A 190 -13.75 5.04 8.30
CA ILE A 190 -14.77 3.97 8.24
C ILE A 190 -14.11 2.58 8.12
N ASP A 191 -12.97 2.51 7.48
CA ASP A 191 -12.19 1.27 7.37
C ASP A 191 -11.50 0.98 8.72
N ASP A 192 -11.62 -0.23 9.19
CA ASP A 192 -11.05 -0.69 10.45
C ASP A 192 -9.53 -0.54 10.49
N ASN A 193 -8.84 -0.96 9.42
CA ASN A 193 -7.39 -0.83 9.31
C ASN A 193 -6.93 0.63 9.17
N GLN A 194 -7.77 1.48 8.61
CA GLN A 194 -7.42 2.86 8.31
C GLN A 194 -7.67 3.84 9.46
N SER A 195 -8.25 3.36 10.55
CA SER A 195 -8.55 4.20 11.73
C SER A 195 -7.61 3.99 12.90
N VAL A 196 -6.63 3.08 12.79
CA VAL A 196 -5.70 2.76 13.89
C VAL A 196 -4.44 3.62 13.86
N PRO A 197 -3.88 3.96 15.02
CA PRO A 197 -2.73 4.87 15.11
C PRO A 197 -1.39 4.23 14.70
N HIS A 198 -1.37 2.91 14.48
CA HIS A 198 -0.15 2.15 14.16
C HIS A 198 0.17 2.12 12.66
N ILE A 199 -0.74 2.63 11.81
CA ILE A 199 -0.59 2.65 10.36
C ILE A 199 -0.54 4.10 9.87
N ILE A 200 0.47 4.44 9.10
CA ILE A 200 0.61 5.73 8.44
C ILE A 200 -0.30 5.75 7.21
N GLN A 201 -1.38 6.50 7.27
CA GLN A 201 -2.32 6.64 6.16
C GLN A 201 -1.88 7.74 5.21
N VAL A 202 -1.78 7.41 3.91
CA VAL A 202 -1.26 8.29 2.86
C VAL A 202 -2.34 8.58 1.83
N SER A 203 -2.73 9.84 1.71
CA SER A 203 -3.62 10.30 0.63
C SER A 203 -2.84 10.71 -0.61
N SER A 204 -3.54 10.87 -1.75
CA SER A 204 -2.92 11.19 -3.03
C SER A 204 -3.07 12.66 -3.40
N LEU A 205 -1.96 13.24 -3.91
CA LEU A 205 -1.92 14.54 -4.56
C LEU A 205 -1.63 14.38 -6.06
N ASN A 206 -2.21 15.26 -6.85
CA ASN A 206 -1.88 15.41 -8.25
C ASN A 206 -0.63 16.28 -8.47
N ALA A 207 -0.19 16.42 -9.72
CA ALA A 207 0.99 17.20 -10.07
C ALA A 207 0.92 18.70 -9.71
N ASN A 208 -0.28 19.25 -9.47
CA ASN A 208 -0.47 20.63 -9.03
C ASN A 208 -0.43 20.78 -7.50
N GLY A 209 -0.15 19.72 -6.77
CA GLY A 209 -0.18 19.70 -5.31
C GLY A 209 -1.59 19.77 -4.71
N LEU A 210 -2.62 19.50 -5.51
CA LEU A 210 -3.99 19.39 -5.06
C LEU A 210 -4.33 17.93 -4.81
N ARG A 211 -5.29 17.67 -3.91
CA ARG A 211 -5.81 16.33 -3.70
C ARG A 211 -6.24 15.71 -5.04
N SER A 212 -5.82 14.49 -5.31
CA SER A 212 -6.30 13.72 -6.46
C SER A 212 -7.81 13.49 -6.35
N THR A 213 -8.52 13.56 -7.46
CA THR A 213 -10.01 13.57 -7.46
C THR A 213 -10.60 12.32 -6.80
N TYR A 214 -9.93 11.20 -6.88
CA TYR A 214 -10.34 9.92 -6.33
C TYR A 214 -9.94 9.71 -4.86
N SER A 215 -8.91 10.41 -4.37
CA SER A 215 -8.28 10.09 -3.10
C SER A 215 -9.22 10.29 -1.91
N THR A 216 -9.49 9.23 -1.18
CA THR A 216 -10.26 9.28 0.07
C THR A 216 -9.58 10.19 1.07
N THR A 217 -10.38 10.87 1.88
CA THR A 217 -9.92 11.79 2.92
C THR A 217 -10.57 11.47 4.26
N GLY A 218 -10.03 12.03 5.33
CA GLY A 218 -10.61 11.86 6.66
C GLY A 218 -9.61 12.14 7.76
N PRO A 219 -10.01 12.01 9.02
CA PRO A 219 -9.23 12.42 10.17
C PRO A 219 -7.99 11.53 10.43
N SER A 220 -7.94 10.34 9.89
CA SER A 220 -6.81 9.40 10.03
C SER A 220 -5.71 9.56 8.99
N VAL A 221 -5.87 10.46 8.01
CA VAL A 221 -4.79 10.78 7.06
C VAL A 221 -3.65 11.48 7.78
N TRP A 222 -2.45 10.94 7.66
CA TRP A 222 -1.24 11.50 8.27
C TRP A 222 -0.47 12.39 7.30
N VAL A 223 -0.40 11.99 6.03
CA VAL A 223 0.43 12.63 5.01
C VAL A 223 -0.19 12.43 3.64
N ALA A 224 0.23 13.24 2.67
CA ALA A 224 -0.14 13.07 1.26
C ALA A 224 1.11 12.91 0.40
N GLY A 225 1.05 11.98 -0.55
CA GLY A 225 2.08 11.73 -1.56
C GLY A 225 1.61 12.04 -2.97
N PHE A 226 2.52 12.17 -3.92
CA PHE A 226 2.18 12.36 -5.33
C PHE A 226 1.73 11.02 -5.93
N GLY A 227 0.44 10.89 -6.26
CA GLY A 227 -0.16 9.69 -6.87
C GLY A 227 -0.83 9.94 -8.23
N GLY A 228 -0.94 11.20 -8.66
CA GLY A 228 -1.49 11.56 -9.97
C GLY A 228 -3.02 11.67 -10.01
N GLU A 229 -3.57 11.64 -11.22
CA GLU A 229 -5.01 11.70 -11.51
C GLU A 229 -5.42 10.59 -12.46
N TYR A 230 -6.71 10.23 -12.51
CA TYR A 230 -7.21 9.33 -13.52
C TYR A 230 -7.12 9.95 -14.93
N GLY A 231 -6.41 9.36 -15.73
CA GLY A 231 -6.25 9.08 -17.16
C GLY A 231 -6.74 10.08 -18.21
N THR A 232 -6.75 11.40 -18.12
CA THR A 232 -6.91 12.24 -19.33
C THR A 232 -6.18 13.57 -19.35
N MET A 233 -5.53 13.94 -18.31
CA MET A 233 -4.95 15.27 -18.21
C MET A 233 -3.47 15.22 -17.94
N THR A 234 -2.71 15.30 -19.03
CA THR A 234 -1.36 15.84 -19.11
C THR A 234 -0.38 15.58 -17.96
N PRO A 235 0.82 15.54 -18.28
CA PRO A 235 1.81 14.46 -18.31
C PRO A 235 2.29 14.17 -16.90
N LEU A 236 1.69 13.38 -16.17
CA LEU A 236 2.17 12.70 -14.98
C LEU A 236 1.02 11.84 -14.41
N SER A 237 0.50 10.97 -15.22
CA SER A 237 -0.10 9.76 -14.72
C SER A 237 1.05 8.88 -14.23
N LEU A 238 1.59 9.22 -13.09
CA LEU A 238 2.42 8.30 -12.35
C LEU A 238 1.47 7.52 -11.46
N ILE A 239 1.01 6.41 -12.00
CA ILE A 239 0.54 5.23 -11.31
C ILE A 239 -0.77 5.38 -10.56
N HIS A 240 -1.75 4.65 -11.04
CA HIS A 240 -2.89 4.23 -10.25
C HIS A 240 -2.37 3.34 -9.11
N ILE A 241 -2.33 3.88 -7.92
CA ILE A 241 -2.18 3.10 -6.71
C ILE A 241 -3.57 2.69 -6.26
#